data_af8f92dda1e478563580a7850ac4cd01
#
_entry.id   af8f92dda1e478563580a7850ac4cd01
#
_cell.length_a   1.000
_cell.length_b   1.000
_cell.length_c   1.000
_cell.angle_alpha   90.00
_cell.angle_beta   90.00
_cell.angle_gamma   90.00
#
_symmetry.space_group_name_H-M   'P 1'
#
loop_
_entity.id
_entity.type
_entity.pdbx_description
1 polymer ?
#
loop_
_entity_poly.entity_id
_entity_poly.type
_entity_poly.pdbx_seq_one_letter_code
_entity_poly.pdbx_strand_id
1 'polypeptide(L)'
;DARVIVHPNNPTGQFHGAQDLDAPLTIVDESFCDVAPDRSLLRHALTPGLIVLKSFGKFWGLAGLRLGFAVAARAEVERLADMLGPWPVSGPALEIGARALNDPDWARETRVRLNEEAARLDALMWRAGAEAVGGCALFRLYRVKSAAAWQARLAEHRILIRVFPYAGD
;
A
#
# COMPACT_ATOMS: atom_id res chain seq x y z
N ASP A 1 -15.48 -1.94 -19.56
CA ASP A 1 -14.21 -1.31 -19.16
C ASP A 1 -14.04 -1.42 -17.65
N ALA A 2 -12.79 -1.58 -17.20
CA ALA A 2 -12.43 -1.66 -15.79
C ALA A 2 -11.34 -0.62 -15.49
N ARG A 3 -11.36 -0.09 -14.25
CA ARG A 3 -10.31 0.79 -13.71
C ARG A 3 -9.62 0.11 -12.55
N VAL A 4 -8.29 0.22 -12.51
CA VAL A 4 -7.48 -0.20 -11.35
C VAL A 4 -6.77 1.03 -10.82
N ILE A 5 -6.92 1.31 -9.52
CA ILE A 5 -6.22 2.39 -8.83
C ILE A 5 -5.48 1.85 -7.61
N VAL A 6 -4.28 2.37 -7.37
CA VAL A 6 -3.48 2.06 -6.18
C VAL A 6 -3.63 3.21 -5.18
N HIS A 7 -4.01 2.92 -3.95
CA HIS A 7 -4.42 3.90 -2.96
C HIS A 7 -3.85 3.60 -1.56
N PRO A 8 -2.90 4.40 -1.05
CA PRO A 8 -2.14 5.44 -1.76
C PRO A 8 -1.28 4.86 -2.88
N ASN A 9 -1.09 5.63 -3.94
CA ASN A 9 -0.31 5.21 -5.11
C ASN A 9 1.18 5.06 -4.76
N ASN A 10 1.77 3.96 -5.15
CA ASN A 10 3.22 3.76 -5.10
C ASN A 10 3.81 4.02 -6.51
N PRO A 11 4.69 5.04 -6.70
CA PRO A 11 5.53 5.67 -5.69
C PRO A 11 5.06 7.04 -5.18
N THR A 12 4.02 7.64 -5.76
CA THR A 12 3.69 9.05 -5.56
C THR A 12 3.08 9.36 -4.19
N GLY A 13 2.48 8.38 -3.51
CA GLY A 13 1.72 8.59 -2.29
C GLY A 13 0.35 9.24 -2.51
N GLN A 14 -0.07 9.41 -3.77
CA GLN A 14 -1.35 10.03 -4.10
C GLN A 14 -2.52 9.20 -3.55
N PHE A 15 -3.43 9.87 -2.87
CA PHE A 15 -4.71 9.33 -2.47
C PHE A 15 -5.77 9.68 -3.51
N HIS A 16 -6.67 8.75 -3.76
CA HIS A 16 -7.83 8.90 -4.62
C HIS A 16 -9.08 9.22 -3.78
N GLY A 17 -10.14 9.69 -4.43
CA GLY A 17 -11.41 9.98 -3.78
C GLY A 17 -12.59 9.27 -4.44
N ALA A 18 -13.80 9.50 -3.93
CA ALA A 18 -15.02 8.90 -4.47
C ALA A 18 -15.26 9.24 -5.96
N GLN A 19 -14.77 10.39 -6.42
CA GLN A 19 -14.86 10.82 -7.83
C GLN A 19 -14.06 9.92 -8.78
N ASP A 20 -13.12 9.12 -8.27
CA ASP A 20 -12.29 8.21 -9.06
C ASP A 20 -12.91 6.81 -9.20
N LEU A 21 -14.10 6.60 -8.59
CA LEU A 21 -14.81 5.31 -8.52
C LEU A 21 -15.95 5.21 -9.55
N ASP A 22 -15.84 5.88 -10.69
CA ASP A 22 -16.92 6.07 -11.68
C ASP A 22 -16.95 5.03 -12.79
N ALA A 23 -16.02 4.07 -12.84
CA ALA A 23 -16.03 3.01 -13.83
C ALA A 23 -17.00 1.87 -13.45
N PRO A 24 -17.57 1.15 -14.44
CA PRO A 24 -18.46 0.02 -14.18
C PRO A 24 -17.87 -1.08 -13.30
N LEU A 25 -16.54 -1.25 -13.38
CA LEU A 25 -15.74 -2.05 -12.45
C LEU A 25 -14.54 -1.23 -12.02
N THR A 26 -14.41 -0.99 -10.72
CA THR A 26 -13.24 -0.33 -10.14
C THR A 26 -12.60 -1.24 -9.10
N ILE A 27 -11.31 -1.50 -9.27
CA ILE A 27 -10.48 -2.25 -8.31
C ILE A 27 -9.56 -1.25 -7.62
N VAL A 28 -9.68 -1.13 -6.30
CA VAL A 28 -8.84 -0.26 -5.46
C VAL A 28 -7.84 -1.12 -4.71
N ASP A 29 -6.56 -0.99 -5.04
CA ASP A 29 -5.48 -1.65 -4.30
C ASP A 29 -5.07 -0.78 -3.09
N GLU A 30 -5.55 -1.15 -1.92
CA GLU A 30 -5.21 -0.53 -0.63
C GLU A 30 -4.07 -1.25 0.12
N SER A 31 -3.17 -1.92 -0.57
CA SER A 31 -2.06 -2.62 0.09
C SER A 31 -1.21 -1.73 1.00
N PHE A 32 -1.21 -0.41 0.81
CA PHE A 32 -0.47 0.55 1.61
C PHE A 32 -1.35 1.44 2.50
N CYS A 33 -2.69 1.32 2.44
CA CYS A 33 -3.60 2.27 3.06
C CYS A 33 -3.71 2.14 4.60
N ASP A 34 -3.25 1.04 5.19
CA ASP A 34 -3.34 0.82 6.64
C ASP A 34 -2.51 1.83 7.47
N VAL A 35 -1.61 2.59 6.83
CA VAL A 35 -0.91 3.73 7.45
C VAL A 35 -1.82 4.95 7.66
N ALA A 36 -2.92 5.06 6.91
CA ALA A 36 -3.88 6.17 6.95
C ALA A 36 -5.31 5.64 6.82
N PRO A 37 -5.85 4.91 7.82
CA PRO A 37 -7.12 4.20 7.73
C PRO A 37 -8.33 5.12 7.53
N ASP A 38 -8.26 6.35 7.99
CA ASP A 38 -9.26 7.40 7.79
C ASP A 38 -9.40 7.83 6.32
N ARG A 39 -8.39 7.56 5.49
CA ARG A 39 -8.38 7.83 4.05
C ARG A 39 -8.88 6.65 3.23
N SER A 40 -9.14 5.49 3.85
CA SER A 40 -9.57 4.26 3.18
C SER A 40 -10.90 4.44 2.43
N LEU A 41 -10.99 3.85 1.26
CA LEU A 41 -12.20 3.78 0.43
C LEU A 41 -13.09 2.58 0.77
N LEU A 42 -12.74 1.79 1.80
CA LEU A 42 -13.56 0.68 2.30
C LEU A 42 -15.00 1.09 2.62
N ARG A 43 -15.24 2.33 3.05
CA ARG A 43 -16.59 2.86 3.30
C ARG A 43 -17.50 2.82 2.06
N HIS A 44 -16.92 2.70 0.86
CA HIS A 44 -17.64 2.61 -0.41
C HIS A 44 -17.72 1.16 -0.95
N ALA A 45 -17.09 0.18 -0.28
CA ALA A 45 -16.90 -1.17 -0.81
C ALA A 45 -18.21 -1.94 -1.14
N LEU A 46 -19.36 -1.53 -0.58
CA LEU A 46 -20.65 -2.13 -0.89
C LEU A 46 -21.31 -1.55 -2.16
N THR A 47 -20.67 -0.59 -2.83
CA THR A 47 -21.13 -0.10 -4.13
C THR A 47 -20.93 -1.18 -5.19
N PRO A 48 -21.96 -1.55 -5.96
CA PRO A 48 -21.80 -2.54 -7.03
C PRO A 48 -20.69 -2.16 -8.01
N GLY A 49 -19.87 -3.14 -8.41
CA GLY A 49 -18.73 -2.93 -9.29
C GLY A 49 -17.48 -2.36 -8.61
N LEU A 50 -17.48 -2.15 -7.28
CA LEU A 50 -16.30 -1.74 -6.54
C LEU A 50 -15.71 -2.92 -5.77
N ILE A 51 -14.40 -3.14 -5.93
CA ILE A 51 -13.62 -4.13 -5.16
C ILE A 51 -12.45 -3.43 -4.49
N VAL A 52 -12.37 -3.45 -3.17
CA VAL A 52 -11.24 -2.92 -2.42
C VAL A 52 -10.36 -4.08 -1.94
N LEU A 53 -9.08 -4.04 -2.33
CA LEU A 53 -8.10 -5.06 -1.95
C LEU A 53 -7.29 -4.60 -0.74
N LYS A 54 -7.13 -5.48 0.25
CA LYS A 54 -6.28 -5.28 1.43
C LYS A 54 -5.19 -6.35 1.49
N SER A 55 -4.03 -6.02 2.05
CA SER A 55 -2.88 -6.91 2.11
C SER A 55 -2.21 -6.89 3.48
N PHE A 56 -1.80 -8.08 3.95
CA PHE A 56 -0.96 -8.23 5.14
C PHE A 56 0.54 -8.11 4.87
N GLY A 57 0.92 -7.95 3.62
CA GLY A 57 2.31 -7.95 3.20
C GLY A 57 3.09 -6.65 3.41
N LYS A 58 2.43 -5.55 3.76
CA LYS A 58 3.05 -4.22 3.87
C LYS A 58 3.03 -3.72 5.31
N PHE A 59 2.01 -2.98 5.70
CA PHE A 59 1.88 -2.40 7.04
C PHE A 59 2.04 -3.45 8.17
N TRP A 60 1.39 -4.59 8.02
CA TRP A 60 1.40 -5.67 9.02
C TRP A 60 2.72 -6.46 9.07
N GLY A 61 3.60 -6.31 8.06
CA GLY A 61 4.88 -7.02 8.02
C GLY A 61 4.77 -8.54 7.80
N LEU A 62 3.61 -9.04 7.40
CA LEU A 62 3.28 -10.46 7.33
C LEU A 62 3.21 -10.98 5.88
N ALA A 63 4.12 -10.54 5.01
CA ALA A 63 4.13 -10.92 3.59
C ALA A 63 4.19 -12.44 3.36
N GLY A 64 4.86 -13.17 4.25
CA GLY A 64 4.99 -14.64 4.19
C GLY A 64 3.68 -15.40 4.44
N LEU A 65 2.69 -14.78 5.08
CA LEU A 65 1.37 -15.41 5.30
C LEU A 65 0.57 -15.61 4.02
N ARG A 66 0.88 -14.87 2.95
CA ARG A 66 0.10 -14.87 1.71
C ARG A 66 -1.39 -14.59 1.94
N LEU A 67 -1.70 -13.71 2.90
CA LEU A 67 -3.05 -13.31 3.29
C LEU A 67 -3.38 -11.94 2.73
N GLY A 68 -4.54 -11.82 2.11
CA GLY A 68 -5.15 -10.58 1.65
C GLY A 68 -6.66 -10.72 1.64
N PHE A 69 -7.35 -9.62 1.40
CA PHE A 69 -8.80 -9.56 1.39
C PHE A 69 -9.29 -8.80 0.17
N ALA A 70 -10.39 -9.26 -0.41
CA ALA A 70 -11.22 -8.49 -1.31
C ALA A 70 -12.50 -8.13 -0.56
N VAL A 71 -12.77 -6.84 -0.42
CA VAL A 71 -13.98 -6.32 0.21
C VAL A 71 -14.83 -5.68 -0.88
N ALA A 72 -16.04 -6.20 -1.07
CA ALA A 72 -16.94 -5.78 -2.14
C ALA A 72 -18.39 -6.09 -1.78
N ALA A 73 -19.34 -5.71 -2.64
CA ALA A 73 -20.71 -6.16 -2.52
C ALA A 73 -20.80 -7.70 -2.73
N ARG A 74 -21.90 -8.28 -2.27
CA ARG A 74 -22.05 -9.74 -2.17
C ARG A 74 -21.84 -10.47 -3.50
N ALA A 75 -22.35 -9.94 -4.58
CA ALA A 75 -22.27 -10.58 -5.89
C ALA A 75 -20.82 -10.71 -6.40
N GLU A 76 -19.99 -9.69 -6.16
CA GLU A 76 -18.56 -9.69 -6.51
C GLU A 76 -17.80 -10.69 -5.65
N VAL A 77 -18.10 -10.75 -4.34
CA VAL A 77 -17.46 -11.68 -3.40
C VAL A 77 -17.79 -13.13 -3.76
N GLU A 78 -19.06 -13.44 -4.06
CA GLU A 78 -19.49 -14.79 -4.47
C GLU A 78 -18.75 -15.24 -5.74
N ARG A 79 -18.66 -14.37 -6.76
CA ARG A 79 -17.91 -14.67 -7.98
C ARG A 79 -16.41 -14.91 -7.72
N LEU A 80 -15.79 -14.11 -6.85
CA LEU A 80 -14.40 -14.32 -6.48
C LEU A 80 -14.21 -15.65 -5.73
N ALA A 81 -15.10 -15.97 -4.81
CA ALA A 81 -15.07 -17.23 -4.07
C ALA A 81 -15.18 -18.45 -4.99
N ASP A 82 -16.08 -18.41 -5.97
CA ASP A 82 -16.24 -19.47 -6.98
C ASP A 82 -14.97 -19.65 -7.83
N MET A 83 -14.31 -18.54 -8.19
CA MET A 83 -13.06 -18.59 -8.97
C MET A 83 -11.88 -19.11 -8.17
N LEU A 84 -11.81 -18.79 -6.86
CA LEU A 84 -10.72 -19.23 -5.99
C LEU A 84 -10.85 -20.72 -5.58
N GLY A 85 -12.07 -21.21 -5.54
CA GLY A 85 -12.35 -22.58 -5.10
C GLY A 85 -12.17 -22.78 -3.58
N PRO A 86 -12.20 -24.04 -3.13
CA PRO A 86 -12.12 -24.37 -1.70
C PRO A 86 -10.70 -24.15 -1.15
N TRP A 87 -10.64 -23.75 0.14
CA TRP A 87 -9.39 -23.57 0.92
C TRP A 87 -8.39 -22.59 0.32
N PRO A 88 -8.78 -21.37 -0.09
CA PRO A 88 -7.89 -20.41 -0.73
C PRO A 88 -6.82 -19.85 0.22
N VAL A 89 -7.01 -20.01 1.55
CA VAL A 89 -6.11 -19.52 2.59
C VAL A 89 -5.80 -20.62 3.59
N SER A 90 -4.54 -20.72 4.01
CA SER A 90 -4.12 -21.72 5.01
C SER A 90 -4.65 -21.38 6.41
N GLY A 91 -4.94 -22.40 7.22
CA GLY A 91 -5.40 -22.23 8.60
C GLY A 91 -4.46 -21.37 9.46
N PRO A 92 -3.13 -21.59 9.45
CA PRO A 92 -2.19 -20.73 10.15
C PRO A 92 -2.24 -19.25 9.73
N ALA A 93 -2.46 -18.96 8.44
CA ALA A 93 -2.60 -17.58 7.97
C ALA A 93 -3.86 -16.91 8.51
N LEU A 94 -4.98 -17.64 8.58
CA LEU A 94 -6.23 -17.13 9.16
C LEU A 94 -6.07 -16.83 10.65
N GLU A 95 -5.47 -17.73 11.41
CA GLU A 95 -5.25 -17.56 12.86
C GLU A 95 -4.34 -16.35 13.16
N ILE A 96 -3.19 -16.26 12.47
CA ILE A 96 -2.26 -15.15 12.67
C ILE A 96 -2.87 -13.84 12.20
N GLY A 97 -3.58 -13.85 11.07
CA GLY A 97 -4.26 -12.67 10.55
C GLY A 97 -5.35 -12.16 11.50
N ALA A 98 -6.14 -13.06 12.08
CA ALA A 98 -7.16 -12.70 13.08
C ALA A 98 -6.51 -12.06 14.32
N ARG A 99 -5.41 -12.60 14.84
CA ARG A 99 -4.66 -12.00 15.95
C ARG A 99 -4.16 -10.61 15.63
N ALA A 100 -3.57 -10.43 14.45
CA ALA A 100 -3.06 -9.12 14.00
C ALA A 100 -4.18 -8.07 13.94
N LEU A 101 -5.34 -8.41 13.37
CA LEU A 101 -6.48 -7.49 13.29
C LEU A 101 -7.09 -7.15 14.65
N ASN A 102 -6.96 -8.03 15.64
CA ASN A 102 -7.45 -7.82 17.00
C ASN A 102 -6.44 -7.11 17.92
N ASP A 103 -5.35 -6.57 17.38
CA ASP A 103 -4.36 -5.77 18.11
C ASP A 103 -4.35 -4.30 17.60
N PRO A 104 -5.37 -3.50 17.99
CA PRO A 104 -5.45 -2.10 17.57
C PRO A 104 -4.34 -1.24 18.18
N ASP A 105 -3.80 -1.61 19.32
CA ASP A 105 -2.73 -0.89 19.99
C ASP A 105 -1.43 -1.01 19.20
N TRP A 106 -1.05 -2.20 18.79
CA TRP A 106 0.09 -2.41 17.91
C TRP A 106 -0.05 -1.60 16.61
N ALA A 107 -1.24 -1.61 16.02
CA ALA A 107 -1.50 -0.88 14.78
C ALA A 107 -1.34 0.64 14.98
N ARG A 108 -1.84 1.20 16.10
CA ARG A 108 -1.70 2.61 16.45
C ARG A 108 -0.22 2.98 16.64
N GLU A 109 0.50 2.23 17.47
CA GLU A 109 1.92 2.47 17.78
C GLU A 109 2.80 2.33 16.54
N THR A 110 2.51 1.35 15.68
CA THR A 110 3.22 1.18 14.41
C THR A 110 3.01 2.36 13.48
N ARG A 111 1.80 2.95 13.40
CA ARG A 111 1.58 4.16 12.60
C ARG A 111 2.41 5.35 13.11
N VAL A 112 2.45 5.55 14.42
CA VAL A 112 3.27 6.61 15.03
C VAL A 112 4.74 6.40 14.65
N ARG A 113 5.29 5.24 14.92
CA ARG A 113 6.68 4.90 14.62
C ARG A 113 7.02 5.06 13.13
N LEU A 114 6.17 4.59 12.23
CA LEU A 114 6.40 4.71 10.78
C LEU A 114 6.43 6.18 10.33
N ASN A 115 5.59 7.04 10.88
CA ASN A 115 5.59 8.47 10.56
C ASN A 115 6.87 9.15 11.08
N GLU A 116 7.32 8.82 12.29
CA GLU A 116 8.57 9.34 12.86
C GLU A 116 9.78 8.90 12.02
N GLU A 117 9.84 7.63 11.61
CA GLU A 117 10.92 7.10 10.77
C GLU A 117 10.90 7.70 9.36
N ALA A 118 9.73 7.94 8.78
CA ALA A 118 9.60 8.62 7.49
C ALA A 118 10.11 10.06 7.59
N ALA A 119 9.75 10.79 8.64
CA ALA A 119 10.24 12.16 8.88
C ALA A 119 11.76 12.18 9.11
N ARG A 120 12.30 11.21 9.85
CA ARG A 120 13.75 11.05 10.05
C ARG A 120 14.47 10.79 8.72
N LEU A 121 13.92 9.92 7.88
CA LEU A 121 14.47 9.66 6.55
C LEU A 121 14.43 10.90 5.67
N ASP A 122 13.32 11.64 5.64
CA ASP A 122 13.19 12.88 4.88
C ASP A 122 14.25 13.91 5.28
N ALA A 123 14.51 14.04 6.58
CA ALA A 123 15.55 14.95 7.10
C ALA A 123 16.97 14.52 6.67
N LEU A 124 17.26 13.23 6.63
CA LEU A 124 18.53 12.69 6.14
C LEU A 124 18.71 12.96 4.64
N MET A 125 17.68 12.66 3.86
CA MET A 125 17.67 12.83 2.41
C MET A 125 17.80 14.31 1.99
N TRP A 126 17.10 15.20 2.71
CA TRP A 126 17.21 16.65 2.49
C TRP A 126 18.65 17.16 2.71
N ARG A 127 19.30 16.74 3.80
CA ARG A 127 20.71 17.11 4.07
C ARG A 127 21.67 16.59 2.98
N ALA A 128 21.31 15.49 2.33
CA ALA A 128 22.09 14.94 1.23
C ALA A 128 21.74 15.57 -0.15
N GLY A 129 20.83 16.54 -0.20
CA GLY A 129 20.45 17.27 -1.41
C GLY A 129 19.33 16.61 -2.23
N ALA A 130 18.53 15.75 -1.60
CA ALA A 130 17.33 15.18 -2.21
C ALA A 130 16.07 15.92 -1.73
N GLU A 131 15.09 16.05 -2.61
CA GLU A 131 13.80 16.67 -2.31
C GLU A 131 12.71 15.60 -2.20
N ALA A 132 11.96 15.58 -1.10
CA ALA A 132 10.81 14.69 -0.97
C ALA A 132 9.65 15.21 -1.85
N VAL A 133 9.25 14.44 -2.86
CA VAL A 133 8.20 14.83 -3.82
C VAL A 133 6.96 13.93 -3.72
N GLY A 134 6.98 12.91 -2.86
CA GLY A 134 5.84 12.02 -2.66
C GLY A 134 6.12 10.89 -1.71
N GLY A 135 5.13 10.00 -1.57
CA GLY A 135 5.23 8.81 -0.73
C GLY A 135 4.20 8.77 0.39
N CYS A 136 4.30 7.75 1.20
CA CYS A 136 3.58 7.58 2.47
C CYS A 136 4.55 7.07 3.53
N ALA A 137 4.08 6.78 4.74
CA ALA A 137 4.94 6.31 5.83
C ALA A 137 5.69 4.99 5.54
N LEU A 138 5.26 4.21 4.54
CA LEU A 138 5.91 2.94 4.13
C LEU A 138 6.91 3.07 2.98
N PHE A 139 6.86 4.16 2.23
CA PHE A 139 7.77 4.44 1.12
C PHE A 139 7.84 5.94 0.86
N ARG A 140 9.00 6.42 0.38
CA ARG A 140 9.22 7.82 0.05
C ARG A 140 9.71 7.95 -1.38
N LEU A 141 9.26 8.99 -2.07
CA LEU A 141 9.74 9.37 -3.39
C LEU A 141 10.56 10.65 -3.30
N TYR A 142 11.79 10.59 -3.79
CA TYR A 142 12.70 11.72 -3.77
C TYR A 142 13.10 12.12 -5.18
N ARG A 143 13.15 13.42 -5.43
CA ARG A 143 13.80 14.01 -6.60
C ARG A 143 15.26 14.26 -6.29
N VAL A 144 16.13 13.84 -7.19
CA VAL A 144 17.60 14.01 -7.13
C VAL A 144 18.15 14.37 -8.50
N LYS A 145 19.34 14.96 -8.57
CA LYS A 145 19.97 15.33 -9.86
C LYS A 145 20.26 14.12 -10.76
N SER A 146 20.58 12.97 -10.21
CA SER A 146 20.83 11.72 -10.93
C SER A 146 20.44 10.53 -10.06
N ALA A 147 19.31 9.92 -10.36
CA ALA A 147 18.84 8.74 -9.65
C ALA A 147 19.79 7.54 -9.84
N ALA A 148 20.36 7.38 -11.03
CA ALA A 148 21.32 6.32 -11.31
C ALA A 148 22.62 6.46 -10.48
N ALA A 149 23.13 7.69 -10.33
CA ALA A 149 24.32 7.93 -9.50
C ALA A 149 24.02 7.67 -8.01
N TRP A 150 22.83 8.03 -7.52
CA TRP A 150 22.41 7.72 -6.16
C TRP A 150 22.28 6.22 -5.94
N GLN A 151 21.67 5.51 -6.89
CA GLN A 151 21.54 4.05 -6.82
C GLN A 151 22.91 3.36 -6.75
N ALA A 152 23.85 3.75 -7.63
CA ALA A 152 25.19 3.18 -7.63
C ALA A 152 25.92 3.39 -6.30
N ARG A 153 25.93 4.63 -5.79
CA ARG A 153 26.57 4.95 -4.49
C ARG A 153 25.95 4.22 -3.30
N LEU A 154 24.62 4.14 -3.25
CA LEU A 154 23.93 3.44 -2.17
C LEU A 154 24.15 1.92 -2.24
N ALA A 155 24.27 1.37 -3.46
CA ALA A 155 24.58 -0.04 -3.67
C ALA A 155 25.94 -0.44 -3.10
N GLU A 156 26.96 0.44 -3.17
CA GLU A 156 28.28 0.25 -2.52
C GLU A 156 28.13 0.01 -1.00
N HIS A 157 27.08 0.60 -0.39
CA HIS A 157 26.74 0.44 1.02
C HIS A 157 25.65 -0.63 1.24
N ARG A 158 25.34 -1.46 0.24
CA ARG A 158 24.31 -2.52 0.30
C ARG A 158 22.89 -1.99 0.51
N ILE A 159 22.62 -0.74 0.10
CA ILE A 159 21.30 -0.11 0.15
C ILE A 159 20.72 -0.12 -1.27
N LEU A 160 19.61 -0.86 -1.44
CA LEU A 160 18.89 -0.92 -2.70
C LEU A 160 17.79 0.13 -2.72
N ILE A 161 17.79 0.98 -3.75
CA ILE A 161 16.71 1.90 -4.06
C ILE A 161 16.13 1.60 -5.44
N ARG A 162 14.88 2.00 -5.64
CA ARG A 162 14.22 1.91 -6.95
C ARG A 162 14.41 3.22 -7.70
N VAL A 163 14.82 3.10 -8.97
CA VAL A 163 14.88 4.21 -9.92
C VAL A 163 13.66 4.16 -10.85
N PHE A 164 13.05 5.31 -11.10
CA PHE A 164 11.90 5.42 -12.00
C PHE A 164 12.32 6.14 -13.28
N PRO A 165 12.26 5.47 -14.45
CA PRO A 165 12.77 6.01 -15.73
C PRO A 165 11.87 7.08 -16.35
N TYR A 166 10.64 7.24 -15.85
CA TYR A 166 9.63 8.17 -16.36
C TYR A 166 9.39 9.36 -15.43
N ALA A 167 10.20 9.54 -14.41
CA ALA A 167 10.24 10.81 -13.68
C ALA A 167 10.88 11.83 -14.64
N GLY A 168 10.03 12.54 -15.37
CA GLY A 168 10.46 13.62 -16.25
C GLY A 168 11.30 14.63 -15.49
N ASP A 169 12.20 15.22 -16.21
CA ASP A 169 13.14 16.25 -15.78
C ASP A 169 12.46 17.40 -15.00
#